data_6df076cf6e0f005fa7d496b04778a8b7
#
_entry.id   6df076cf6e0f005fa7d496b04778a8b7
#
_cell.length_a   1.000
_cell.length_b   1.000
_cell.length_c   1.000
_cell.angle_alpha   90.00
_cell.angle_beta   90.00
_cell.angle_gamma   90.00
#
_symmetry.space_group_name_H-M   'P 1'
#
loop_
_entity.id
_entity.type
_entity.pdbx_description
1 polymer ?
#
loop_
_entity_poly.entity_id
_entity_poly.type
_entity_poly.pdbx_seq_one_letter_code
_entity_poly.pdbx_strand_id
1 'polypeptide(L)'
;MLFRPKPTPCLKDMTEGRTELARAKVNLTLHVGASIQSGKWRGYHPLESLVVFANFGDTLSFKPSRNGTMEFEGPFGEVLCDQENNSIWDALELAKAPPHDTTIDKQIPIAAGLGGGTADAAAVLRAFDPNRKIHPIKIGADGPVCHLSRTAMMEGIGEVVSPLPGLGQISAVLVNPNVAVSTGAVFNAMDSRLRDENPAMTARDGSLLSRALSGTNDMQDFAIAQVPIINDVLRALAQATGCELARMSGSGATCFGIFRSDAQATAAANAISQAQEGWWVRACRLGDDVQDIVT
;
A
#
# COMPACT_ATOMS: atom_id res chain seq x y z
N MET A 1 -44.43 15.67 -17.97
CA MET A 1 -43.00 15.40 -18.22
C MET A 1 -42.73 14.00 -17.75
N LEU A 2 -42.63 13.02 -18.64
CA LEU A 2 -42.45 11.62 -18.33
C LEU A 2 -40.97 11.37 -18.01
N PHE A 3 -40.66 10.95 -16.78
CA PHE A 3 -39.34 10.48 -16.38
C PHE A 3 -39.04 9.19 -17.16
N ARG A 4 -38.11 9.22 -18.12
CA ARG A 4 -37.50 8.01 -18.67
C ARG A 4 -36.49 7.45 -17.65
N PRO A 5 -36.61 6.19 -17.22
CA PRO A 5 -35.57 5.56 -16.41
C PRO A 5 -34.28 5.48 -17.24
N LYS A 6 -33.15 5.83 -16.63
CA LYS A 6 -31.83 5.63 -17.26
C LYS A 6 -31.61 4.13 -17.52
N PRO A 7 -31.03 3.75 -18.65
CA PRO A 7 -30.82 2.36 -19.00
C PRO A 7 -29.95 1.70 -17.90
N THR A 8 -30.41 0.55 -17.42
CA THR A 8 -29.64 -0.39 -16.63
C THR A 8 -28.36 -0.77 -17.41
N PRO A 9 -27.18 -0.90 -16.78
CA PRO A 9 -25.97 -1.34 -17.47
C PRO A 9 -26.27 -2.62 -18.25
N CYS A 10 -25.84 -2.69 -19.49
CA CYS A 10 -26.11 -3.80 -20.39
C CYS A 10 -25.50 -5.08 -19.83
N LEU A 11 -26.28 -6.13 -19.69
CA LEU A 11 -25.86 -7.49 -19.29
C LEU A 11 -24.70 -8.07 -20.14
N LYS A 12 -24.34 -7.45 -21.25
CA LYS A 12 -23.22 -7.84 -22.11
C LYS A 12 -21.84 -7.62 -21.50
N ASP A 13 -21.69 -6.67 -20.54
CA ASP A 13 -20.42 -6.41 -19.86
C ASP A 13 -20.11 -7.41 -18.72
N MET A 14 -21.02 -8.33 -18.44
CA MET A 14 -20.93 -9.27 -17.31
C MET A 14 -20.44 -10.68 -17.72
N THR A 15 -20.09 -10.92 -18.99
CA THR A 15 -19.70 -12.25 -19.48
C THR A 15 -18.19 -12.47 -19.52
N GLU A 16 -17.38 -11.44 -19.43
CA GLU A 16 -15.93 -11.54 -19.43
C GLU A 16 -15.38 -11.42 -18.00
N GLY A 17 -14.42 -12.31 -17.66
CA GLY A 17 -13.68 -12.21 -16.40
C GLY A 17 -12.87 -10.91 -16.35
N ARG A 18 -12.71 -10.35 -15.15
CA ARG A 18 -11.89 -9.15 -14.90
C ARG A 18 -10.70 -9.53 -14.05
N THR A 19 -9.57 -8.87 -14.29
CA THR A 19 -8.37 -9.02 -13.45
C THR A 19 -7.86 -7.64 -13.06
N GLU A 20 -7.54 -7.49 -11.78
CA GLU A 20 -6.99 -6.28 -11.19
C GLU A 20 -5.68 -6.59 -10.48
N LEU A 21 -4.72 -5.68 -10.61
CA LEU A 21 -3.48 -5.72 -9.84
C LEU A 21 -3.59 -4.78 -8.64
N ALA A 22 -3.53 -5.34 -7.45
CA ALA A 22 -3.47 -4.63 -6.18
C ALA A 22 -2.01 -4.37 -5.80
N ARG A 23 -1.42 -3.30 -6.35
CA ARG A 23 0.00 -2.98 -6.20
C ARG A 23 0.39 -2.75 -4.74
N ALA A 24 1.55 -3.23 -4.33
CA ALA A 24 2.12 -2.95 -3.01
C ALA A 24 2.42 -1.45 -2.87
N LYS A 25 1.85 -0.83 -1.83
CA LYS A 25 2.03 0.58 -1.49
C LYS A 25 3.27 0.76 -0.61
N VAL A 26 4.13 1.72 -0.92
CA VAL A 26 5.29 2.07 -0.12
C VAL A 26 5.25 3.55 0.24
N ASN A 27 5.34 3.86 1.53
CA ASN A 27 5.54 5.22 2.00
C ASN A 27 7.04 5.56 1.92
N LEU A 28 7.47 6.34 0.93
CA LEU A 28 8.85 6.81 0.84
C LEU A 28 9.17 7.79 1.97
N THR A 29 8.18 8.61 2.36
CA THR A 29 8.18 9.43 3.57
C THR A 29 6.86 9.23 4.31
N LEU A 30 6.85 9.42 5.62
CA LEU A 30 5.64 9.39 6.42
C LEU A 30 5.83 10.30 7.64
N HIS A 31 5.34 11.51 7.53
CA HIS A 31 5.30 12.45 8.63
C HIS A 31 3.93 12.42 9.29
N VAL A 32 3.90 12.43 10.61
CA VAL A 32 2.68 12.25 11.40
C VAL A 32 2.58 13.35 12.44
N GLY A 33 1.51 14.13 12.42
CA GLY A 33 1.20 15.15 13.42
C GLY A 33 0.59 14.57 14.69
N ALA A 34 0.31 15.45 15.66
CA ALA A 34 -0.37 15.07 16.90
C ALA A 34 -1.81 14.60 16.63
N SER A 35 -2.35 13.79 17.55
CA SER A 35 -3.72 13.30 17.46
C SER A 35 -4.74 14.46 17.46
N ILE A 36 -5.71 14.41 16.56
CA ILE A 36 -6.79 15.39 16.44
C ILE A 36 -7.72 15.28 17.66
N GLN A 37 -7.88 16.38 18.40
CA GLN A 37 -8.60 16.39 19.68
C GLN A 37 -10.11 16.59 19.55
N SER A 38 -10.61 17.08 18.39
CA SER A 38 -12.03 17.40 18.21
C SER A 38 -12.49 17.23 16.75
N GLY A 39 -13.81 17.23 16.56
CA GLY A 39 -14.43 17.14 15.22
C GLY A 39 -14.56 15.72 14.69
N LYS A 40 -14.85 15.61 13.39
CA LYS A 40 -15.13 14.35 12.70
C LYS A 40 -14.00 13.33 12.81
N TRP A 41 -12.76 13.81 12.83
CA TRP A 41 -11.55 12.98 12.79
C TRP A 41 -10.85 12.88 14.16
N ARG A 42 -11.60 13.10 15.25
CA ARG A 42 -11.07 12.95 16.61
C ARG A 42 -10.41 11.58 16.81
N GLY A 43 -9.17 11.56 17.31
CA GLY A 43 -8.38 10.36 17.55
C GLY A 43 -7.57 9.89 16.33
N TYR A 44 -7.76 10.51 15.17
CA TYR A 44 -6.88 10.32 14.02
C TYR A 44 -5.68 11.27 14.10
N HIS A 45 -4.62 10.94 13.35
CA HIS A 45 -3.43 11.77 13.22
C HIS A 45 -3.39 12.36 11.81
N PRO A 46 -3.17 13.67 11.66
CA PRO A 46 -2.86 14.22 10.36
C PRO A 46 -1.51 13.69 9.92
N LEU A 47 -1.39 13.42 8.63
CA LEU A 47 -0.18 12.89 8.04
C LEU A 47 0.18 13.61 6.74
N GLU A 48 1.44 13.50 6.36
CA GLU A 48 1.96 13.86 5.05
C GLU A 48 2.92 12.76 4.60
N SER A 49 2.66 12.21 3.41
CA SER A 49 3.42 11.06 2.92
C SER A 49 3.61 11.10 1.41
N LEU A 50 4.84 10.93 0.96
CA LEU A 50 5.15 10.60 -0.42
C LEU A 50 4.96 9.09 -0.62
N VAL A 51 3.92 8.72 -1.35
CA VAL A 51 3.53 7.34 -1.61
C VAL A 51 3.88 6.94 -3.03
N VAL A 52 4.44 5.75 -3.17
CA VAL A 52 4.72 5.09 -4.46
C VAL A 52 4.19 3.66 -4.45
N PHE A 53 4.08 3.07 -5.64
CA PHE A 53 3.63 1.70 -5.80
C PHE A 53 4.73 0.85 -6.45
N ALA A 54 4.86 -0.39 -5.97
CA ALA A 54 5.76 -1.36 -6.57
C ALA A 54 5.20 -1.85 -7.91
N ASN A 55 6.07 -2.31 -8.80
CA ASN A 55 5.69 -2.95 -10.06
C ASN A 55 5.15 -4.37 -9.89
N PHE A 56 4.77 -4.76 -8.68
CA PHE A 56 4.09 -6.00 -8.33
C PHE A 56 3.02 -5.76 -7.25
N GLY A 57 2.18 -6.75 -7.06
CA GLY A 57 1.12 -6.72 -6.06
C GLY A 57 0.38 -8.05 -6.02
N ASP A 58 -0.74 -8.07 -5.32
CA ASP A 58 -1.67 -9.18 -5.35
C ASP A 58 -2.52 -9.11 -6.62
N THR A 59 -2.88 -10.25 -7.18
CA THR A 59 -3.71 -10.31 -8.38
C THR A 59 -5.09 -10.84 -8.02
N LEU A 60 -6.13 -10.05 -8.32
CA LEU A 60 -7.52 -10.43 -8.11
C LEU A 60 -8.17 -10.75 -9.45
N SER A 61 -8.68 -11.95 -9.59
CA SER A 61 -9.43 -12.39 -10.78
C SER A 61 -10.89 -12.64 -10.42
N PHE A 62 -11.80 -12.02 -11.17
CA PHE A 62 -13.25 -12.09 -10.95
C PHE A 62 -13.91 -12.75 -12.15
N LYS A 63 -14.61 -13.88 -11.95
CA LYS A 63 -15.35 -14.58 -12.99
C LYS A 63 -16.82 -14.62 -12.62
N PRO A 64 -17.76 -14.16 -13.50
CA PRO A 64 -19.18 -14.24 -13.24
C PRO A 64 -19.61 -15.67 -12.87
N SER A 65 -20.37 -15.80 -11.80
CA SER A 65 -20.80 -17.10 -11.26
C SER A 65 -22.19 -16.97 -10.65
N ARG A 66 -22.87 -18.09 -10.39
CA ARG A 66 -24.19 -18.08 -9.76
C ARG A 66 -24.12 -17.99 -8.23
N ASN A 67 -23.12 -18.60 -7.63
CA ASN A 67 -23.04 -18.76 -6.18
C ASN A 67 -21.97 -17.89 -5.54
N GLY A 68 -20.92 -17.51 -6.30
CA GLY A 68 -19.77 -16.78 -5.79
C GLY A 68 -18.90 -17.60 -4.83
N THR A 69 -17.62 -17.73 -5.15
CA THR A 69 -16.61 -18.33 -4.28
C THR A 69 -15.47 -17.36 -4.07
N MET A 70 -14.66 -17.58 -3.03
CA MET A 70 -13.41 -16.87 -2.84
C MET A 70 -12.31 -17.87 -2.53
N GLU A 71 -11.23 -17.80 -3.34
CA GLU A 71 -10.08 -18.68 -3.22
C GLU A 71 -8.83 -17.84 -3.08
N PHE A 72 -7.94 -18.24 -2.17
CA PHE A 72 -6.67 -17.60 -1.94
C PHE A 72 -5.53 -18.50 -2.39
N GLU A 73 -4.67 -17.96 -3.22
CA GLU A 73 -3.47 -18.60 -3.77
C GLU A 73 -2.23 -17.78 -3.41
N GLY A 74 -1.06 -18.26 -3.87
CA GLY A 74 0.21 -17.56 -3.66
C GLY A 74 0.82 -17.79 -2.29
N PRO A 75 2.02 -17.24 -2.04
CA PRO A 75 2.80 -17.53 -0.84
C PRO A 75 2.16 -17.10 0.47
N PHE A 76 1.19 -16.17 0.44
CA PHE A 76 0.50 -15.65 1.62
C PHE A 76 -1.02 -15.94 1.61
N GLY A 77 -1.51 -16.75 0.66
CA GLY A 77 -2.94 -17.05 0.54
C GLY A 77 -3.47 -17.91 1.66
N GLU A 78 -2.75 -18.94 2.08
CA GLU A 78 -3.19 -19.92 3.09
C GLU A 78 -3.58 -19.26 4.42
N VAL A 79 -2.87 -18.22 4.83
CA VAL A 79 -3.15 -17.47 6.09
C VAL A 79 -4.52 -16.79 6.08
N LEU A 80 -5.10 -16.53 4.90
CA LEU A 80 -6.39 -15.85 4.75
C LEU A 80 -7.57 -16.80 4.60
N CYS A 81 -7.36 -18.10 4.36
CA CYS A 81 -8.43 -19.07 4.11
C CYS A 81 -9.41 -19.19 5.28
N ASP A 82 -8.93 -19.00 6.52
CA ASP A 82 -9.73 -19.14 7.74
C ASP A 82 -10.23 -17.78 8.29
N GLN A 83 -10.00 -16.68 7.57
CA GLN A 83 -10.43 -15.35 8.03
C GLN A 83 -11.84 -15.03 7.51
N GLU A 84 -12.84 -15.09 8.42
CA GLU A 84 -14.22 -14.71 8.13
C GLU A 84 -14.38 -13.23 7.75
N ASN A 85 -13.52 -12.35 8.25
CA ASN A 85 -13.55 -10.91 8.00
C ASN A 85 -12.29 -10.46 7.24
N ASN A 86 -12.41 -10.21 5.96
CA ASN A 86 -11.35 -9.59 5.19
C ASN A 86 -11.87 -8.41 4.37
N SER A 87 -10.97 -7.46 4.10
CA SER A 87 -11.28 -6.21 3.40
C SER A 87 -11.86 -6.39 1.98
N ILE A 88 -11.64 -7.57 1.37
CA ILE A 88 -12.18 -7.89 0.03
C ILE A 88 -13.69 -8.12 0.13
N TRP A 89 -14.17 -8.91 1.12
CA TRP A 89 -15.60 -9.10 1.36
C TRP A 89 -16.31 -7.79 1.63
N ASP A 90 -15.75 -6.96 2.52
CA ASP A 90 -16.31 -5.65 2.85
C ASP A 90 -16.41 -4.75 1.61
N ALA A 91 -15.40 -4.78 0.74
CA ALA A 91 -15.38 -4.00 -0.49
C ALA A 91 -16.38 -4.52 -1.53
N LEU A 92 -16.55 -5.84 -1.67
CA LEU A 92 -17.54 -6.47 -2.56
C LEU A 92 -18.97 -6.11 -2.13
N GLU A 93 -19.26 -6.18 -0.82
CA GLU A 93 -20.54 -5.77 -0.25
C GLU A 93 -20.79 -4.28 -0.47
N LEU A 94 -19.80 -3.43 -0.17
CA LEU A 94 -19.87 -1.99 -0.36
C LEU A 94 -20.13 -1.61 -1.82
N ALA A 95 -19.49 -2.31 -2.76
CA ALA A 95 -19.66 -2.12 -4.20
C ALA A 95 -20.97 -2.73 -4.73
N LYS A 96 -21.68 -3.52 -3.93
CA LYS A 96 -22.84 -4.33 -4.35
C LYS A 96 -22.47 -5.17 -5.58
N ALA A 97 -21.33 -5.80 -5.53
CA ALA A 97 -20.83 -6.62 -6.62
C ALA A 97 -21.81 -7.79 -6.91
N PRO A 98 -22.07 -8.10 -8.19
CA PRO A 98 -22.89 -9.27 -8.53
C PRO A 98 -22.14 -10.56 -8.13
N PRO A 99 -22.83 -11.71 -7.99
CA PRO A 99 -22.18 -12.98 -7.68
C PRO A 99 -21.09 -13.33 -8.71
N HIS A 100 -19.91 -13.71 -8.21
CA HIS A 100 -18.74 -14.07 -9.03
C HIS A 100 -17.77 -14.94 -8.22
N ASP A 101 -17.01 -15.77 -8.90
CA ASP A 101 -15.90 -16.48 -8.30
C ASP A 101 -14.68 -15.55 -8.31
N THR A 102 -14.05 -15.40 -7.15
CA THR A 102 -12.89 -14.54 -6.94
C THR A 102 -11.70 -15.40 -6.59
N THR A 103 -10.61 -15.27 -7.35
CA THR A 103 -9.31 -15.86 -7.01
C THR A 103 -8.34 -14.74 -6.68
N ILE A 104 -7.67 -14.85 -5.54
CA ILE A 104 -6.68 -13.87 -5.08
C ILE A 104 -5.33 -14.55 -4.96
N ASP A 105 -4.38 -14.17 -5.84
CA ASP A 105 -2.97 -14.57 -5.73
C ASP A 105 -2.24 -13.56 -4.82
N LYS A 106 -1.97 -13.99 -3.57
CA LYS A 106 -1.36 -13.17 -2.52
C LYS A 106 0.16 -13.18 -2.58
N GLN A 107 0.73 -12.12 -3.09
CA GLN A 107 2.17 -11.89 -3.24
C GLN A 107 2.75 -10.93 -2.18
N ILE A 108 1.88 -10.17 -1.50
CA ILE A 108 2.25 -9.20 -0.47
C ILE A 108 2.10 -9.85 0.91
N PRO A 109 3.12 -9.81 1.80
CA PRO A 109 3.00 -10.32 3.16
C PRO A 109 1.85 -9.66 3.93
N ILE A 110 1.19 -10.43 4.80
CA ILE A 110 0.07 -9.94 5.61
C ILE A 110 0.57 -8.98 6.69
N ALA A 111 -0.18 -7.90 6.96
CA ALA A 111 0.14 -6.88 7.96
C ALA A 111 1.57 -6.30 7.84
N ALA A 112 2.04 -6.11 6.62
CA ALA A 112 3.43 -5.82 6.29
C ALA A 112 3.79 -4.32 6.22
N GLY A 113 2.86 -3.38 6.45
CA GLY A 113 3.10 -1.94 6.20
C GLY A 113 3.11 -1.55 4.72
N LEU A 114 2.65 -2.46 3.82
CA LEU A 114 2.58 -2.26 2.37
C LEU A 114 1.14 -2.03 1.85
N GLY A 115 0.17 -1.88 2.74
CA GLY A 115 -1.22 -1.60 2.40
C GLY A 115 -1.94 -2.73 1.66
N GLY A 116 -1.47 -3.99 1.72
CA GLY A 116 -1.95 -5.11 0.89
C GLY A 116 -3.47 -5.29 0.94
N GLY A 117 -4.06 -5.43 2.13
CA GLY A 117 -5.52 -5.60 2.26
C GLY A 117 -6.31 -4.39 1.74
N THR A 118 -5.82 -3.16 1.93
CA THR A 118 -6.46 -1.96 1.39
C THR A 118 -6.29 -1.88 -0.14
N ALA A 119 -5.16 -2.33 -0.67
CA ALA A 119 -4.93 -2.42 -2.11
C ALA A 119 -5.86 -3.45 -2.77
N ASP A 120 -6.09 -4.59 -2.12
CA ASP A 120 -7.05 -5.60 -2.55
C ASP A 120 -8.49 -5.04 -2.58
N ALA A 121 -8.92 -4.40 -1.50
CA ALA A 121 -10.21 -3.73 -1.43
C ALA A 121 -10.37 -2.63 -2.49
N ALA A 122 -9.30 -1.88 -2.74
CA ALA A 122 -9.28 -0.85 -3.79
C ALA A 122 -9.37 -1.46 -5.20
N ALA A 123 -8.75 -2.62 -5.44
CA ALA A 123 -8.89 -3.38 -6.68
C ALA A 123 -10.35 -3.80 -6.92
N VAL A 124 -11.04 -4.26 -5.87
CA VAL A 124 -12.50 -4.53 -5.95
C VAL A 124 -13.28 -3.29 -6.36
N LEU A 125 -13.02 -2.12 -5.73
CA LEU A 125 -13.72 -0.89 -6.11
C LEU A 125 -13.43 -0.48 -7.54
N ARG A 126 -12.21 -0.64 -8.06
CA ARG A 126 -11.89 -0.38 -9.47
C ARG A 126 -12.68 -1.31 -10.40
N ALA A 127 -12.81 -2.59 -10.03
CA ALA A 127 -13.52 -3.58 -10.83
C ALA A 127 -15.04 -3.33 -10.84
N PHE A 128 -15.65 -2.99 -9.70
CA PHE A 128 -17.12 -3.00 -9.54
C PHE A 128 -17.76 -1.62 -9.32
N ASP A 129 -16.96 -0.56 -9.10
CA ASP A 129 -17.47 0.83 -9.06
C ASP A 129 -16.79 1.74 -10.11
N PRO A 130 -16.90 1.44 -11.42
CA PRO A 130 -16.22 2.19 -12.48
C PRO A 130 -16.65 3.64 -12.54
N ASN A 131 -17.83 3.96 -12.03
CA ASN A 131 -18.36 5.34 -11.96
C ASN A 131 -17.93 6.10 -10.71
N ARG A 132 -17.07 5.51 -9.86
CA ARG A 132 -16.52 6.11 -8.64
C ARG A 132 -17.58 6.72 -7.73
N LYS A 133 -18.69 6.01 -7.51
CA LYS A 133 -19.77 6.45 -6.62
C LYS A 133 -19.40 6.27 -5.14
N ILE A 134 -18.48 5.36 -4.86
CA ILE A 134 -18.02 5.03 -3.54
C ILE A 134 -16.72 5.80 -3.28
N HIS A 135 -16.71 6.62 -2.23
CA HIS A 135 -15.47 7.29 -1.84
C HIS A 135 -14.51 6.28 -1.19
N PRO A 136 -13.27 6.11 -1.71
CA PRO A 136 -12.38 5.03 -1.27
C PRO A 136 -11.93 5.11 0.19
N ILE A 137 -12.12 6.25 0.87
CA ILE A 137 -11.87 6.37 2.33
C ILE A 137 -12.70 5.35 3.16
N LYS A 138 -13.79 4.83 2.60
CA LYS A 138 -14.63 3.82 3.26
C LYS A 138 -13.94 2.47 3.44
N ILE A 139 -12.91 2.19 2.66
CA ILE A 139 -12.10 0.96 2.80
C ILE A 139 -10.81 1.20 3.62
N GLY A 140 -10.68 2.34 4.29
CA GLY A 140 -9.56 2.70 5.16
C GLY A 140 -8.83 3.97 4.74
N ALA A 141 -7.96 4.46 5.61
CA ALA A 141 -7.19 5.69 5.40
C ALA A 141 -6.31 5.64 4.13
N ASP A 142 -5.70 4.50 3.83
CA ASP A 142 -4.93 4.26 2.60
C ASP A 142 -5.83 4.02 1.36
N GLY A 143 -7.16 3.92 1.54
CA GLY A 143 -8.11 3.61 0.45
C GLY A 143 -7.99 4.55 -0.76
N PRO A 144 -7.99 5.88 -0.58
CA PRO A 144 -7.89 6.81 -1.70
C PRO A 144 -6.61 6.65 -2.52
N VAL A 145 -5.44 6.52 -1.87
CA VAL A 145 -4.16 6.35 -2.59
C VAL A 145 -4.04 4.97 -3.22
N CYS A 146 -4.50 3.90 -2.56
CA CYS A 146 -4.55 2.54 -3.14
C CYS A 146 -5.52 2.44 -4.33
N HIS A 147 -6.65 3.18 -4.29
CA HIS A 147 -7.57 3.24 -5.42
C HIS A 147 -6.98 4.00 -6.61
N LEU A 148 -6.21 5.07 -6.37
CA LEU A 148 -5.44 5.77 -7.39
C LEU A 148 -4.33 4.87 -7.97
N SER A 149 -3.64 4.11 -7.11
CA SER A 149 -2.53 3.19 -7.46
C SER A 149 -1.42 3.83 -8.29
N ARG A 150 -1.09 5.10 -7.99
CA ARG A 150 -0.04 5.91 -8.64
C ARG A 150 0.75 6.71 -7.61
N THR A 151 1.95 7.14 -8.00
CA THR A 151 2.78 8.05 -7.19
C THR A 151 1.99 9.29 -6.81
N ALA A 152 1.91 9.59 -5.52
CA ALA A 152 1.11 10.71 -5.01
C ALA A 152 1.65 11.24 -3.68
N MET A 153 1.30 12.49 -3.36
CA MET A 153 1.28 12.97 -1.99
C MET A 153 -0.06 12.58 -1.34
N MET A 154 0.01 12.06 -0.14
CA MET A 154 -1.13 11.71 0.71
C MET A 154 -1.09 12.60 1.95
N GLU A 155 -2.19 13.30 2.22
CA GLU A 155 -2.30 14.31 3.29
C GLU A 155 -3.63 14.14 4.06
N GLY A 156 -3.81 14.93 5.12
CA GLY A 156 -4.97 14.83 6.00
C GLY A 156 -4.86 13.58 6.87
N ILE A 157 -5.92 12.75 6.92
CA ILE A 157 -5.87 11.42 7.54
C ILE A 157 -5.67 10.31 6.47
N GLY A 158 -5.24 10.68 5.25
CA GLY A 158 -5.13 9.84 4.06
C GLY A 158 -6.19 10.12 2.99
N GLU A 159 -7.14 11.03 3.26
CA GLU A 159 -8.25 11.33 2.34
C GLU A 159 -7.88 12.31 1.23
N VAL A 160 -6.83 13.10 1.41
CA VAL A 160 -6.35 14.04 0.40
C VAL A 160 -5.21 13.41 -0.37
N VAL A 161 -5.41 13.14 -1.65
CA VAL A 161 -4.42 12.50 -2.52
C VAL A 161 -4.17 13.36 -3.75
N SER A 162 -2.92 13.82 -3.89
CA SER A 162 -2.46 14.65 -5.01
C SER A 162 -1.50 13.84 -5.89
N PRO A 163 -1.92 13.40 -7.10
CA PRO A 163 -1.04 12.65 -8.00
C PRO A 163 0.22 13.43 -8.37
N LEU A 164 1.34 12.73 -8.50
CA LEU A 164 2.64 13.28 -8.89
C LEU A 164 3.15 12.57 -10.17
N PRO A 165 2.59 12.89 -11.33
CA PRO A 165 3.00 12.26 -12.58
C PRO A 165 4.43 12.65 -12.98
N GLY A 166 5.10 11.77 -13.74
CA GLY A 166 6.38 12.07 -14.38
C GLY A 166 7.62 11.93 -13.51
N LEU A 167 7.51 11.45 -12.28
CA LEU A 167 8.67 11.22 -11.40
C LEU A 167 9.45 9.95 -11.75
N GLY A 168 8.91 9.08 -12.61
CA GLY A 168 9.54 7.84 -13.05
C GLY A 168 9.59 6.76 -11.96
N GLN A 169 10.45 5.78 -12.20
CA GLN A 169 10.66 4.64 -11.31
C GLN A 169 12.06 4.65 -10.70
N ILE A 170 12.20 4.08 -9.51
CA ILE A 170 13.47 3.84 -8.83
C ILE A 170 13.64 2.36 -8.51
N SER A 171 14.87 1.86 -8.59
CA SER A 171 15.21 0.48 -8.23
C SER A 171 15.18 0.31 -6.72
N ALA A 172 14.54 -0.74 -6.22
CA ALA A 172 14.38 -0.96 -4.79
C ALA A 172 14.44 -2.44 -4.40
N VAL A 173 14.68 -2.68 -3.12
CA VAL A 173 14.49 -3.97 -2.45
C VAL A 173 13.52 -3.76 -1.30
N LEU A 174 12.49 -4.59 -1.22
CA LEU A 174 11.60 -4.67 -0.07
C LEU A 174 12.01 -5.88 0.78
N VAL A 175 12.10 -5.70 2.09
CA VAL A 175 12.43 -6.76 3.04
C VAL A 175 11.45 -6.75 4.20
N ASN A 176 10.85 -7.90 4.49
CA ASN A 176 9.99 -8.10 5.65
C ASN A 176 10.51 -9.27 6.49
N PRO A 177 10.74 -9.09 7.79
CA PRO A 177 11.20 -10.17 8.66
C PRO A 177 10.09 -11.17 9.04
N ASN A 178 8.91 -11.08 8.43
CA ASN A 178 7.72 -11.90 8.71
C ASN A 178 7.25 -11.81 10.18
N VAL A 179 7.36 -10.62 10.76
CA VAL A 179 6.87 -10.30 12.10
C VAL A 179 5.82 -9.22 12.02
N ALA A 180 4.71 -9.41 12.71
CA ALA A 180 3.63 -8.43 12.75
C ALA A 180 3.98 -7.23 13.65
N VAL A 181 3.61 -6.02 13.20
CA VAL A 181 3.66 -4.78 13.99
C VAL A 181 2.25 -4.30 14.23
N SER A 182 1.93 -4.00 15.48
CA SER A 182 0.64 -3.38 15.81
C SER A 182 0.68 -1.89 15.50
N THR A 183 0.03 -1.47 14.41
CA THR A 183 -0.10 -0.06 14.03
C THR A 183 -0.70 0.78 15.15
N GLY A 184 -1.73 0.27 15.84
CA GLY A 184 -2.34 0.98 16.97
C GLY A 184 -1.38 1.16 18.15
N ALA A 185 -0.53 0.17 18.44
CA ALA A 185 0.47 0.29 19.52
C ALA A 185 1.57 1.29 19.15
N VAL A 186 1.95 1.39 17.87
CA VAL A 186 2.89 2.41 17.38
C VAL A 186 2.29 3.81 17.57
N PHE A 187 1.06 4.06 17.14
CA PHE A 187 0.38 5.35 17.36
C PHE A 187 0.26 5.69 18.85
N ASN A 188 -0.13 4.76 19.69
CA ASN A 188 -0.22 4.98 21.13
C ASN A 188 1.14 5.37 21.75
N ALA A 189 2.24 4.75 21.28
CA ALA A 189 3.59 5.10 21.71
C ALA A 189 4.00 6.51 21.22
N MET A 190 3.57 6.90 20.02
CA MET A 190 3.78 8.23 19.47
C MET A 190 3.04 9.30 20.30
N ASP A 191 1.80 9.05 20.69
CA ASP A 191 0.98 9.98 21.50
C ASP A 191 1.57 10.25 22.88
N SER A 192 2.43 9.38 23.39
CA SER A 192 3.13 9.60 24.64
C SER A 192 4.22 10.68 24.59
N ARG A 193 4.57 11.18 23.38
CA ARG A 193 5.56 12.23 23.16
C ARG A 193 4.88 13.49 22.64
N LEU A 194 5.39 14.66 23.06
CA LEU A 194 4.95 15.94 22.51
C LEU A 194 5.30 15.98 21.01
N ARG A 195 4.31 16.34 20.20
CA ARG A 195 4.40 16.43 18.76
C ARG A 195 3.74 17.72 18.28
N ASP A 196 4.20 18.22 17.13
CA ASP A 196 3.54 19.31 16.45
C ASP A 196 2.16 18.88 15.93
N GLU A 197 1.20 19.80 15.95
CA GLU A 197 -0.16 19.54 15.45
C GLU A 197 -0.16 19.15 13.97
N ASN A 198 0.71 19.79 13.18
CA ASN A 198 0.87 19.51 11.75
C ASN A 198 2.09 18.62 11.51
N PRO A 199 2.00 17.67 10.57
CA PRO A 199 3.15 16.88 10.15
C PRO A 199 4.21 17.76 9.47
N ALA A 200 5.48 17.35 9.54
CA ALA A 200 6.52 17.91 8.71
C ALA A 200 6.21 17.69 7.22
N MET A 201 6.85 18.45 6.34
CA MET A 201 6.58 18.37 4.91
C MET A 201 7.78 17.81 4.15
N THR A 202 7.52 16.88 3.24
CA THR A 202 8.48 16.40 2.25
C THR A 202 8.74 17.47 1.20
N ALA A 203 9.96 17.55 0.67
CA ALA A 203 10.29 18.45 -0.44
C ALA A 203 9.38 18.19 -1.65
N ARG A 204 8.82 19.26 -2.21
CA ARG A 204 7.89 19.19 -3.34
C ARG A 204 8.58 19.19 -4.70
N ASP A 205 9.87 19.55 -4.75
CA ASP A 205 10.67 19.65 -5.96
C ASP A 205 11.73 18.55 -6.04
N GLY A 206 12.24 18.31 -7.25
CA GLY A 206 13.29 17.36 -7.51
C GLY A 206 12.82 15.96 -7.88
N SER A 207 13.77 15.05 -8.03
CA SER A 207 13.54 13.64 -8.38
C SER A 207 12.85 12.88 -7.24
N LEU A 208 12.31 11.70 -7.55
CA LEU A 208 11.69 10.83 -6.55
C LEU A 208 12.66 10.49 -5.40
N LEU A 209 13.93 10.20 -5.74
CA LEU A 209 14.97 9.94 -4.74
C LEU A 209 15.24 11.16 -3.86
N SER A 210 15.41 12.36 -4.45
CA SER A 210 15.72 13.57 -3.66
C SER A 210 14.58 13.92 -2.71
N ARG A 211 13.32 13.74 -3.12
CA ARG A 211 12.15 13.91 -2.26
C ARG A 211 12.13 12.88 -1.14
N ALA A 212 12.42 11.61 -1.44
CA ALA A 212 12.50 10.56 -0.43
C ALA A 212 13.60 10.87 0.62
N LEU A 213 14.77 11.36 0.18
CA LEU A 213 15.87 11.74 1.06
C LEU A 213 15.55 12.94 1.96
N SER A 214 14.65 13.84 1.53
CA SER A 214 14.27 15.03 2.30
C SER A 214 13.37 14.76 3.49
N GLY A 215 12.78 13.57 3.60
CA GLY A 215 11.84 13.24 4.67
C GLY A 215 12.26 12.03 5.50
N THR A 216 11.39 11.62 6.41
CA THR A 216 11.58 10.51 7.33
C THR A 216 10.36 9.58 7.34
N ASN A 217 10.40 8.53 8.15
CA ASN A 217 9.21 7.83 8.62
C ASN A 217 9.14 8.00 10.15
N ASP A 218 8.22 8.84 10.61
CA ASP A 218 8.08 9.19 12.02
C ASP A 218 7.63 8.02 12.90
N MET A 219 7.10 6.94 12.31
CA MET A 219 6.72 5.72 13.02
C MET A 219 7.91 4.77 13.26
N GLN A 220 9.02 4.93 12.53
CA GLN A 220 10.10 3.94 12.47
C GLN A 220 10.71 3.66 13.84
N ASP A 221 11.10 4.67 14.60
CA ASP A 221 11.76 4.47 15.91
C ASP A 221 10.82 3.81 16.92
N PHE A 222 9.52 4.12 16.86
CA PHE A 222 8.52 3.51 17.72
C PHE A 222 8.26 2.04 17.34
N ALA A 223 8.26 1.73 16.05
CA ALA A 223 8.15 0.37 15.56
C ALA A 223 9.39 -0.47 15.94
N ILE A 224 10.60 0.09 15.81
CA ILE A 224 11.86 -0.57 16.24
C ILE A 224 11.83 -0.85 17.74
N ALA A 225 11.33 0.08 18.56
CA ALA A 225 11.22 -0.13 19.99
C ALA A 225 10.30 -1.29 20.37
N GLN A 226 9.26 -1.57 19.58
CA GLN A 226 8.35 -2.70 19.76
C GLN A 226 8.88 -3.99 19.14
N VAL A 227 9.52 -3.89 17.97
CA VAL A 227 9.97 -5.01 17.14
C VAL A 227 11.42 -4.77 16.70
N PRO A 228 12.42 -5.05 17.55
CA PRO A 228 13.82 -4.68 17.30
C PRO A 228 14.43 -5.24 16.02
N ILE A 229 13.94 -6.39 15.50
CA ILE A 229 14.43 -6.99 14.26
C ILE A 229 14.31 -6.06 13.05
N ILE A 230 13.41 -5.06 13.09
CA ILE A 230 13.31 -4.02 12.06
C ILE A 230 14.64 -3.30 11.87
N ASN A 231 15.38 -3.05 12.96
CA ASN A 231 16.70 -2.42 12.89
C ASN A 231 17.73 -3.30 12.17
N ASP A 232 17.63 -4.63 12.30
CA ASP A 232 18.51 -5.56 11.59
C ASP A 232 18.21 -5.56 10.09
N VAL A 233 16.92 -5.47 9.71
CA VAL A 233 16.49 -5.31 8.31
C VAL A 233 17.04 -4.01 7.72
N LEU A 234 16.88 -2.89 8.43
CA LEU A 234 17.40 -1.59 7.98
C LEU A 234 18.92 -1.62 7.81
N ARG A 235 19.63 -2.26 8.74
CA ARG A 235 21.09 -2.42 8.66
C ARG A 235 21.50 -3.27 7.46
N ALA A 236 20.84 -4.40 7.22
CA ALA A 236 21.11 -5.27 6.08
C ALA A 236 20.94 -4.52 4.75
N LEU A 237 19.87 -3.73 4.62
CA LEU A 237 19.64 -2.89 3.45
C LEU A 237 20.71 -1.79 3.30
N ALA A 238 20.99 -1.04 4.38
CA ALA A 238 21.93 0.08 4.35
C ALA A 238 23.37 -0.34 4.05
N GLN A 239 23.76 -1.56 4.44
CA GLN A 239 25.09 -2.11 4.17
C GLN A 239 25.24 -2.71 2.76
N ALA A 240 24.12 -2.92 2.04
CA ALA A 240 24.16 -3.48 0.71
C ALA A 240 24.79 -2.48 -0.30
N THR A 241 25.63 -2.98 -1.19
CA THR A 241 26.34 -2.15 -2.17
C THR A 241 25.37 -1.39 -3.08
N GLY A 242 25.50 -0.06 -3.12
CA GLY A 242 24.68 0.82 -3.94
C GLY A 242 23.35 1.23 -3.31
N CYS A 243 23.11 0.89 -2.04
CA CYS A 243 21.97 1.40 -1.29
C CYS A 243 22.17 2.92 -1.02
N GLU A 244 21.19 3.72 -1.41
CA GLU A 244 21.19 5.18 -1.24
C GLU A 244 20.27 5.62 -0.10
N LEU A 245 19.25 4.81 0.23
CA LEU A 245 18.32 5.03 1.32
C LEU A 245 17.81 3.69 1.82
N ALA A 246 17.81 3.47 3.14
CA ALA A 246 17.10 2.38 3.80
C ALA A 246 16.08 2.98 4.78
N ARG A 247 14.81 2.57 4.70
CA ARG A 247 13.73 3.10 5.56
C ARG A 247 12.58 2.10 5.68
N MET A 248 11.84 2.18 6.79
CA MET A 248 10.61 1.42 7.00
C MET A 248 9.44 2.03 6.23
N SER A 249 8.55 1.21 5.67
CA SER A 249 7.30 1.63 5.04
C SER A 249 6.13 1.53 6.00
N GLY A 250 5.31 2.59 6.05
CA GLY A 250 4.12 2.61 6.91
C GLY A 250 4.49 2.39 8.38
N SER A 251 3.71 1.58 9.08
CA SER A 251 3.97 1.14 10.46
C SER A 251 4.92 -0.04 10.58
N GLY A 252 5.42 -0.57 9.45
CA GLY A 252 6.31 -1.74 9.41
C GLY A 252 5.54 -3.08 9.31
N ALA A 253 6.23 -4.25 9.43
CA ALA A 253 7.69 -4.39 9.58
C ALA A 253 8.48 -4.29 8.27
N THR A 254 7.85 -4.12 7.10
CA THR A 254 8.60 -4.01 5.85
C THR A 254 9.47 -2.76 5.84
N CYS A 255 10.74 -2.97 5.49
CA CYS A 255 11.66 -1.90 5.13
C CYS A 255 11.97 -1.96 3.63
N PHE A 256 12.36 -0.82 3.08
CA PHE A 256 12.81 -0.72 1.69
C PHE A 256 14.21 -0.14 1.62
N GLY A 257 14.99 -0.59 0.64
CA GLY A 257 16.22 0.04 0.22
C GLY A 257 16.06 0.60 -1.19
N ILE A 258 16.51 1.83 -1.45
CA ILE A 258 16.60 2.42 -2.78
C ILE A 258 18.03 2.22 -3.30
N PHE A 259 18.18 1.78 -4.54
CA PHE A 259 19.44 1.44 -5.16
C PHE A 259 19.65 2.23 -6.47
N ARG A 260 20.92 2.42 -6.86
CA ARG A 260 21.29 3.13 -8.09
C ARG A 260 20.88 2.41 -9.36
N SER A 261 20.68 1.08 -9.30
CA SER A 261 20.32 0.27 -10.47
C SER A 261 19.60 -1.00 -10.09
N ASP A 262 18.84 -1.58 -11.04
CA ASP A 262 18.19 -2.87 -10.87
C ASP A 262 19.18 -4.00 -10.60
N ALA A 263 20.37 -3.94 -11.21
CA ALA A 263 21.42 -4.94 -11.00
C ALA A 263 21.89 -4.94 -9.53
N GLN A 264 22.09 -3.76 -8.93
CA GLN A 264 22.47 -3.63 -7.53
C GLN A 264 21.32 -4.06 -6.59
N ALA A 265 20.08 -3.66 -6.89
CA ALA A 265 18.91 -4.10 -6.13
C ALA A 265 18.77 -5.63 -6.15
N THR A 266 18.92 -6.26 -7.32
CA THR A 266 18.86 -7.71 -7.47
C THR A 266 19.98 -8.42 -6.71
N ALA A 267 21.21 -7.91 -6.78
CA ALA A 267 22.35 -8.47 -6.06
C ALA A 267 22.15 -8.36 -4.53
N ALA A 268 21.66 -7.21 -4.05
CA ALA A 268 21.35 -6.98 -2.65
C ALA A 268 20.23 -7.92 -2.16
N ALA A 269 19.14 -8.06 -2.94
CA ALA A 269 18.04 -8.96 -2.59
C ALA A 269 18.52 -10.41 -2.46
N ASN A 270 19.32 -10.89 -3.40
CA ASN A 270 19.89 -12.26 -3.35
C ASN A 270 20.79 -12.45 -2.14
N ALA A 271 21.67 -11.48 -1.84
CA ALA A 271 22.58 -11.58 -0.70
C ALA A 271 21.83 -11.58 0.65
N ILE A 272 20.82 -10.70 0.81
CA ILE A 272 19.99 -10.62 1.99
C ILE A 272 19.16 -11.92 2.16
N SER A 273 18.55 -12.41 1.09
CA SER A 273 17.76 -13.65 1.12
C SER A 273 18.61 -14.88 1.52
N GLN A 274 19.86 -14.94 1.05
CA GLN A 274 20.79 -16.01 1.43
C GLN A 274 21.29 -15.91 2.88
N ALA A 275 21.46 -14.70 3.39
CA ALA A 275 21.97 -14.46 4.74
C ALA A 275 20.89 -14.56 5.84
N GLN A 276 19.62 -14.39 5.47
CA GLN A 276 18.50 -14.27 6.42
C GLN A 276 17.35 -15.21 6.01
N GLU A 277 17.46 -16.46 6.45
CA GLU A 277 16.38 -17.44 6.28
C GLU A 277 15.10 -16.97 7.00
N GLY A 278 13.96 -17.10 6.33
CA GLY A 278 12.66 -16.70 6.87
C GLY A 278 12.29 -15.25 6.65
N TRP A 279 13.16 -14.39 6.11
CA TRP A 279 12.76 -13.07 5.65
C TRP A 279 12.17 -13.15 4.24
N TRP A 280 11.10 -12.39 4.03
CA TRP A 280 10.61 -12.14 2.68
C TRP A 280 11.44 -11.01 2.07
N VAL A 281 12.02 -11.27 0.90
CA VAL A 281 12.90 -10.31 0.20
C VAL A 281 12.48 -10.24 -1.26
N ARG A 282 12.29 -9.02 -1.79
CA ARG A 282 11.91 -8.84 -3.19
C ARG A 282 12.55 -7.61 -3.81
N ALA A 283 13.33 -7.80 -4.87
CA ALA A 283 13.77 -6.70 -5.73
C ALA A 283 12.60 -6.25 -6.61
N CYS A 284 12.43 -4.94 -6.76
CA CYS A 284 11.34 -4.34 -7.52
C CYS A 284 11.71 -2.95 -8.03
N ARG A 285 10.80 -2.35 -8.80
CA ARG A 285 10.80 -0.92 -9.10
C ARG A 285 9.65 -0.25 -8.37
N LEU A 286 9.90 0.94 -7.83
CA LEU A 286 8.91 1.79 -7.14
C LEU A 286 8.64 3.03 -7.97
N GLY A 287 7.37 3.42 -8.11
CA GLY A 287 6.92 4.56 -8.88
C GLY A 287 6.12 4.16 -10.12
N ASP A 288 5.92 5.11 -11.02
CA ASP A 288 5.11 4.92 -12.22
C ASP A 288 5.99 4.90 -13.46
N ASP A 289 5.64 4.08 -14.45
CA ASP A 289 6.29 4.14 -15.75
C ASP A 289 5.92 5.46 -16.45
N VAL A 290 6.86 6.01 -17.19
CA VAL A 290 6.64 7.26 -17.95
C VAL A 290 5.52 7.09 -18.98
N GLN A 291 5.27 5.87 -19.45
CA GLN A 291 4.20 5.55 -20.40
C GLN A 291 2.80 5.51 -19.78
N ASP A 292 2.67 5.35 -18.46
CA ASP A 292 1.36 5.33 -17.76
C ASP A 292 0.72 6.71 -17.60
N ILE A 293 1.37 7.78 -18.10
CA ILE A 293 0.94 9.18 -17.94
C ILE A 293 -0.11 9.58 -19.00
N VAL A 294 -0.36 8.77 -20.02
CA VAL A 294 -1.12 9.13 -21.23
C VAL A 294 -2.51 8.49 -21.31
N THR A 295 -3.13 8.12 -20.19
CA THR A 295 -4.53 7.66 -20.24
C THR A 295 -5.41 8.36 -19.21
#